data_71a8c48354eb3383e7e846fa39e07ab2
#
_entry.id   71a8c48354eb3383e7e846fa39e07ab2
#
_cell.length_a   1.000
_cell.length_b   1.000
_cell.length_c   1.000
_cell.angle_alpha   90.00
_cell.angle_beta   90.00
_cell.angle_gamma   90.00
#
_symmetry.space_group_name_H-M   'P 1'
#
loop_
_entity.id
_entity.type
_entity.pdbx_description
1 polymer ?
#
loop_
_entity_poly.entity_id
_entity_poly.type
_entity_poly.pdbx_seq_one_letter_code
_entity_poly.pdbx_strand_id
1 'polypeptide(L)'
;MATITIYLKYSGGDLQYSTDNVTYHDMTETSIVGANPGDTVMWTCADDSIDKINNINVGKTKTAGGNWKDIWSSKPAATDNTKRTYSGVVSTDPESPTNPALNGYDINYKIKNGGNVDKDPTIQVPQP
;
A
#
# COMPACT_ATOMS: atom_id res chain seq x y z
N MET A 1 11.79 -7.31 12.60
CA MET A 1 10.60 -7.31 11.74
C MET A 1 9.55 -6.40 12.34
N ALA A 2 9.13 -5.43 11.58
CA ALA A 2 8.13 -4.46 12.02
C ALA A 2 6.81 -4.67 11.28
N THR A 3 5.75 -4.05 11.78
CA THR A 3 4.50 -3.92 11.04
C THR A 3 4.36 -2.46 10.63
N ILE A 4 4.26 -2.23 9.33
CA ILE A 4 4.00 -0.92 8.74
C ILE A 4 2.51 -0.85 8.46
N THR A 5 1.80 0.06 9.12
CA THR A 5 0.36 0.24 8.87
C THR A 5 0.14 1.47 8.01
N ILE A 6 -0.58 1.28 6.92
CA ILE A 6 -0.99 2.36 6.01
C ILE A 6 -2.48 2.59 6.24
N TYR A 7 -2.81 3.70 6.89
CA TYR A 7 -4.19 4.09 7.15
C TYR A 7 -4.73 4.82 5.93
N LEU A 8 -5.93 4.46 5.50
CA LEU A 8 -6.56 4.99 4.30
C LEU A 8 -7.87 5.68 4.64
N LYS A 9 -8.11 6.84 4.01
CA LYS A 9 -9.42 7.50 4.03
C LYS A 9 -9.65 8.23 2.72
N TYR A 10 -10.91 8.50 2.40
CA TYR A 10 -11.29 9.29 1.23
C TYR A 10 -11.73 10.66 1.72
N SER A 11 -11.05 11.71 1.28
CA SER A 11 -11.34 13.07 1.71
C SER A 11 -10.99 14.07 0.60
N GLY A 12 -11.83 15.08 0.42
CA GLY A 12 -11.57 16.12 -0.57
C GLY A 12 -11.54 15.64 -2.02
N GLY A 13 -12.19 14.53 -2.32
CA GLY A 13 -12.22 13.96 -3.66
C GLY A 13 -11.01 13.06 -3.99
N ASP A 14 -10.21 12.70 -2.98
CA ASP A 14 -9.01 11.90 -3.19
C ASP A 14 -8.78 10.89 -2.09
N LEU A 15 -8.07 9.79 -2.43
CA LEU A 15 -7.60 8.84 -1.46
C LEU A 15 -6.42 9.45 -0.72
N GLN A 16 -6.47 9.45 0.60
CA GLN A 16 -5.38 9.90 1.46
C GLN A 16 -4.83 8.74 2.27
N TYR A 17 -3.56 8.81 2.62
CA TYR A 17 -2.91 7.79 3.43
C TYR A 17 -2.09 8.41 4.54
N SER A 18 -1.86 7.63 5.60
CA SER A 18 -1.03 8.01 6.74
C SER A 18 -0.34 6.77 7.28
N THR A 19 0.86 6.95 7.80
CA THR A 19 1.58 5.88 8.51
C THR A 19 1.50 6.04 10.03
N ASP A 20 0.95 7.15 10.52
CA ASP A 20 0.80 7.43 11.97
C ASP A 20 -0.66 7.66 12.40
N ASN A 21 -1.61 7.64 11.46
CA ASN A 21 -3.03 7.91 11.66
C ASN A 21 -3.31 9.34 12.18
N VAL A 22 -2.39 10.25 11.98
CA VAL A 22 -2.49 11.65 12.40
C VAL A 22 -2.33 12.58 11.21
N THR A 23 -1.20 12.49 10.52
CA THR A 23 -0.89 13.31 9.35
C THR A 23 -1.21 12.52 8.09
N TYR A 24 -2.12 13.04 7.27
CA TYR A 24 -2.56 12.41 6.03
C TYR A 24 -2.04 13.17 4.82
N HIS A 25 -1.74 12.42 3.76
CA HIS A 25 -1.25 12.93 2.48
C HIS A 25 -2.11 12.37 1.36
N ASP A 26 -2.30 13.13 0.29
CA ASP A 26 -2.94 12.60 -0.92
C ASP A 26 -2.10 11.46 -1.48
N MET A 27 -2.74 10.34 -1.82
CA MET A 27 -2.06 9.22 -2.43
C MET A 27 -2.00 9.40 -3.94
N THR A 28 -0.79 9.39 -4.49
CA THR A 28 -0.54 9.54 -5.92
C THR A 28 0.35 8.40 -6.41
N GLU A 29 0.58 8.31 -7.72
CA GLU A 29 1.50 7.31 -8.28
C GLU A 29 2.95 7.49 -7.83
N THR A 30 3.30 8.67 -7.30
CA THR A 30 4.64 8.93 -6.76
C THR A 30 4.71 8.75 -5.25
N SER A 31 3.60 8.43 -4.60
CA SER A 31 3.58 8.17 -3.15
C SER A 31 4.35 6.90 -2.84
N ILE A 32 5.32 7.00 -1.92
CA ILE A 32 6.18 5.89 -1.52
C ILE A 32 6.06 5.68 -0.01
N VAL A 33 5.83 4.45 0.39
CA VAL A 33 5.96 4.02 1.77
C VAL A 33 7.11 3.03 1.84
N GLY A 34 7.98 3.20 2.82
CA GLY A 34 9.15 2.34 3.00
C GLY A 34 8.85 1.14 3.88
N ALA A 35 9.44 0.00 3.54
CA ALA A 35 9.44 -1.20 4.37
C ALA A 35 10.83 -1.84 4.31
N ASN A 36 11.14 -2.71 5.28
CA ASN A 36 12.38 -3.46 5.31
C ASN A 36 12.12 -4.95 5.06
N PRO A 37 13.13 -5.72 4.64
CA PRO A 37 12.94 -7.16 4.46
C PRO A 37 12.36 -7.82 5.70
N GLY A 38 11.34 -8.66 5.52
CA GLY A 38 10.67 -9.37 6.58
C GLY A 38 9.54 -8.60 7.27
N ASP A 39 9.34 -7.33 6.93
CA ASP A 39 8.26 -6.54 7.52
C ASP A 39 6.88 -7.01 7.04
N THR A 40 5.88 -6.79 7.88
CA THR A 40 4.47 -6.92 7.49
C THR A 40 3.97 -5.54 7.09
N VAL A 41 3.29 -5.44 5.96
CA VAL A 41 2.62 -4.21 5.53
C VAL A 41 1.12 -4.42 5.62
N MET A 42 0.44 -3.52 6.32
CA MET A 42 -1.02 -3.56 6.48
C MET A 42 -1.64 -2.29 5.92
N TRP A 43 -2.73 -2.46 5.19
CA TRP A 43 -3.58 -1.36 4.75
C TRP A 43 -4.89 -1.47 5.50
N THR A 44 -5.34 -0.39 6.12
CA THR A 44 -6.60 -0.39 6.87
C THR A 44 -7.41 0.87 6.59
N CYS A 45 -8.71 0.72 6.48
CA CYS A 45 -9.62 1.86 6.38
C CYS A 45 -9.67 2.58 7.73
N ALA A 46 -9.24 3.85 7.76
CA ALA A 46 -9.14 4.62 9.00
C ALA A 46 -10.51 5.06 9.52
N ASP A 47 -11.46 5.26 8.61
CA ASP A 47 -12.82 5.68 8.94
C ASP A 47 -13.82 5.07 7.94
N ASP A 48 -15.08 5.48 7.98
CA ASP A 48 -16.11 4.95 7.11
C ASP A 48 -16.25 5.66 5.76
N SER A 49 -15.32 6.56 5.43
CA SER A 49 -15.30 7.22 4.11
C SER A 49 -15.02 6.24 2.98
N ILE A 50 -14.33 5.15 3.27
CA ILE A 50 -14.12 4.00 2.40
C ILE A 50 -14.98 2.86 2.92
N ASP A 51 -15.82 2.29 2.05
CA ASP A 51 -16.65 1.15 2.42
C ASP A 51 -15.80 -0.11 2.61
N LYS A 52 -14.95 -0.40 1.64
CA LYS A 52 -14.03 -1.55 1.68
C LYS A 52 -12.94 -1.38 0.63
N ILE A 53 -11.88 -2.18 0.79
CA ILE A 53 -10.86 -2.37 -0.24
C ILE A 53 -11.28 -3.61 -1.03
N ASN A 54 -11.49 -3.46 -2.33
CA ASN A 54 -11.91 -4.58 -3.18
C ASN A 54 -10.73 -5.51 -3.48
N ASN A 55 -9.55 -4.93 -3.71
CA ASN A 55 -8.37 -5.68 -4.07
C ASN A 55 -7.11 -4.82 -3.93
N ILE A 56 -5.98 -5.45 -3.62
CA ILE A 56 -4.64 -4.86 -3.75
C ILE A 56 -3.86 -5.75 -4.71
N ASN A 57 -3.56 -5.20 -5.90
CA ASN A 57 -2.85 -5.93 -6.95
C ASN A 57 -1.39 -5.48 -6.97
N VAL A 58 -0.48 -6.39 -6.62
CA VAL A 58 0.97 -6.12 -6.57
C VAL A 58 1.70 -6.59 -7.82
N GLY A 59 0.99 -7.09 -8.81
CA GLY A 59 1.57 -7.55 -10.07
C GLY A 59 1.80 -6.45 -11.11
N LYS A 60 1.44 -5.21 -10.81
CA LYS A 60 1.61 -4.10 -11.75
C LYS A 60 3.06 -3.66 -11.83
N THR A 61 3.57 -3.57 -13.06
CA THR A 61 4.89 -3.00 -13.34
C THR A 61 4.73 -1.50 -13.58
N LYS A 62 5.44 -0.68 -12.82
CA LYS A 62 5.54 0.75 -13.09
C LYS A 62 6.78 1.02 -13.92
N THR A 63 6.62 1.86 -14.95
CA THR A 63 7.71 2.24 -15.85
C THR A 63 8.47 3.47 -15.38
N ALA A 64 7.97 4.19 -14.37
CA ALA A 64 8.60 5.41 -13.88
C ALA A 64 9.82 5.09 -13.00
N GLY A 65 10.94 5.04 -13.62
CA GLY A 65 12.28 5.17 -13.06
C GLY A 65 12.58 4.43 -11.78
N GLY A 66 12.84 3.15 -11.84
CA GLY A 66 13.28 2.46 -10.67
C GLY A 66 13.46 0.97 -10.91
N ASN A 67 13.92 0.29 -9.89
CA ASN A 67 14.16 -1.14 -9.90
C ASN A 67 12.87 -1.85 -9.45
N TRP A 68 11.91 -2.00 -10.35
CA TRP A 68 10.69 -2.74 -10.03
C TRP A 68 11.02 -4.19 -9.70
N LYS A 69 10.47 -4.69 -8.60
CA LYS A 69 10.74 -6.02 -8.13
C LYS A 69 9.55 -6.57 -7.36
N ASP A 70 9.33 -7.87 -7.46
CA ASP A 70 8.39 -8.55 -6.57
C ASP A 70 9.05 -8.70 -5.19
N ILE A 71 8.50 -8.00 -4.20
CA ILE A 71 9.04 -7.96 -2.85
C ILE A 71 8.30 -8.85 -1.87
N TRP A 72 7.29 -9.61 -2.32
CA TRP A 72 6.36 -10.27 -1.41
C TRP A 72 6.68 -11.74 -1.21
N SER A 73 6.88 -12.16 0.03
CA SER A 73 6.84 -13.58 0.41
C SER A 73 5.39 -14.03 0.60
N SER A 74 4.52 -13.09 1.04
CA SER A 74 3.09 -13.31 1.14
C SER A 74 2.39 -12.08 0.56
N LYS A 75 1.69 -12.24 -0.56
CA LYS A 75 1.02 -11.12 -1.22
C LYS A 75 -0.10 -10.56 -0.34
N PRO A 76 -0.38 -9.24 -0.43
CA PRO A 76 -1.48 -8.65 0.32
C PRO A 76 -2.80 -9.37 0.08
N ALA A 77 -3.50 -9.67 1.16
CA ALA A 77 -4.81 -10.30 1.14
C ALA A 77 -5.67 -9.74 2.27
N ALA A 78 -6.98 -9.77 2.09
CA ALA A 78 -7.92 -9.34 3.12
C ALA A 78 -7.77 -10.20 4.38
N THR A 79 -7.79 -9.55 5.54
CA THR A 79 -7.64 -10.24 6.83
C THR A 79 -8.97 -10.86 7.30
N ASP A 80 -10.09 -10.34 6.81
CA ASP A 80 -11.42 -10.87 7.13
C ASP A 80 -12.44 -10.53 6.03
N ASN A 81 -13.69 -10.92 6.24
CA ASN A 81 -14.76 -10.76 5.26
C ASN A 81 -15.20 -9.31 5.04
N THR A 82 -14.86 -8.40 5.94
CA THR A 82 -15.21 -6.98 5.78
C THR A 82 -14.38 -6.32 4.69
N LYS A 83 -13.22 -6.87 4.37
CA LYS A 83 -12.26 -6.34 3.40
C LYS A 83 -11.83 -4.90 3.72
N ARG A 84 -11.85 -4.54 5.00
CA ARG A 84 -11.42 -3.22 5.44
C ARG A 84 -9.95 -3.17 5.84
N THR A 85 -9.30 -4.32 5.98
CA THR A 85 -7.88 -4.44 6.28
C THR A 85 -7.27 -5.52 5.42
N TYR A 86 -6.13 -5.20 4.81
CA TYR A 86 -5.30 -6.13 4.03
C TYR A 86 -3.93 -6.22 4.67
N SER A 87 -3.27 -7.36 4.53
CA SER A 87 -1.93 -7.58 5.07
C SER A 87 -1.09 -8.40 4.10
N GLY A 88 0.16 -8.02 3.95
CA GLY A 88 1.16 -8.76 3.18
C GLY A 88 2.49 -8.79 3.93
N VAL A 89 3.35 -9.73 3.57
CA VAL A 89 4.66 -9.88 4.20
C VAL A 89 5.76 -9.70 3.15
N VAL A 90 6.69 -8.80 3.46
CA VAL A 90 7.84 -8.52 2.58
C VAL A 90 8.85 -9.66 2.70
N SER A 91 9.41 -10.06 1.57
CA SER A 91 10.46 -11.09 1.51
C SER A 91 11.64 -10.72 2.42
N THR A 92 12.30 -11.73 2.97
CA THR A 92 13.50 -11.55 3.77
C THR A 92 14.76 -11.33 2.94
N ASP A 93 14.68 -11.39 1.61
CA ASP A 93 15.82 -11.14 0.73
C ASP A 93 16.33 -9.70 0.93
N PRO A 94 17.63 -9.50 1.15
CA PRO A 94 18.15 -8.16 1.35
C PRO A 94 18.11 -7.35 0.06
N GLU A 95 17.83 -6.03 0.20
CA GLU A 95 17.87 -5.08 -0.90
C GLU A 95 18.92 -4.00 -0.60
N SER A 96 19.46 -3.41 -1.65
CA SER A 96 20.50 -2.40 -1.53
C SER A 96 19.90 -1.00 -1.32
N PRO A 97 20.39 -0.23 -0.32
CA PRO A 97 19.94 1.16 -0.16
C PRO A 97 20.27 2.06 -1.35
N THR A 98 21.29 1.70 -2.15
CA THR A 98 21.68 2.48 -3.34
C THR A 98 20.91 2.07 -4.58
N ASN A 99 20.23 0.92 -4.54
CA ASN A 99 19.39 0.44 -5.63
C ASN A 99 18.16 -0.27 -5.01
N PRO A 100 17.29 0.48 -4.33
CA PRO A 100 16.17 -0.12 -3.63
C PRO A 100 15.17 -0.77 -4.59
N ALA A 101 14.53 -1.82 -4.12
CA ALA A 101 13.42 -2.43 -4.85
C ALA A 101 12.20 -1.52 -4.76
N LEU A 102 11.56 -1.26 -5.89
CA LEU A 102 10.34 -0.48 -5.98
C LEU A 102 9.21 -1.38 -6.47
N ASN A 103 8.21 -1.57 -5.62
CA ASN A 103 7.04 -2.37 -5.96
C ASN A 103 5.83 -1.46 -6.13
N GLY A 104 5.47 -1.17 -7.37
CA GLY A 104 4.24 -0.48 -7.70
C GLY A 104 3.06 -1.43 -7.51
N TYR A 105 1.99 -0.93 -6.90
CA TYR A 105 0.79 -1.72 -6.67
C TYR A 105 -0.46 -0.88 -6.91
N ASP A 106 -1.59 -1.55 -6.95
CA ASP A 106 -2.87 -0.93 -7.24
C ASP A 106 -3.84 -1.22 -6.11
N ILE A 107 -4.43 -0.17 -5.54
CA ILE A 107 -5.51 -0.30 -4.57
C ILE A 107 -6.82 0.00 -5.28
N ASN A 108 -7.69 -1.00 -5.41
CA ASN A 108 -9.06 -0.81 -5.85
C ASN A 108 -9.95 -0.76 -4.62
N TYR A 109 -10.66 0.35 -4.42
CA TYR A 109 -11.47 0.56 -3.23
C TYR A 109 -12.84 1.12 -3.60
N LYS A 110 -13.80 0.92 -2.71
CA LYS A 110 -15.17 1.45 -2.86
C LYS A 110 -15.37 2.62 -1.91
N ILE A 111 -15.72 3.77 -2.46
CA ILE A 111 -16.08 4.96 -1.69
C ILE A 111 -17.42 4.71 -1.02
N LYS A 112 -17.60 5.18 0.22
CA LYS A 112 -18.88 5.11 0.91
C LYS A 112 -19.97 5.77 0.08
N ASN A 113 -21.04 5.04 -0.20
CA ASN A 113 -22.16 5.47 -1.04
C ASN A 113 -21.72 5.88 -2.45
N GLY A 114 -20.60 5.34 -2.93
CA GLY A 114 -20.04 5.69 -4.22
C GLY A 114 -19.55 4.51 -5.02
N GLY A 115 -18.79 4.79 -6.08
CA GLY A 115 -18.24 3.80 -6.97
C GLY A 115 -16.86 3.27 -6.52
N ASN A 116 -16.29 2.45 -7.39
CA ASN A 116 -14.95 1.89 -7.21
C ASN A 116 -13.90 2.81 -7.85
N VAL A 117 -12.76 2.96 -7.21
CA VAL A 117 -11.66 3.81 -7.66
C VAL A 117 -10.35 3.06 -7.49
N ASP A 118 -9.39 3.34 -8.37
CA ASP A 118 -8.02 2.79 -8.30
C ASP A 118 -7.02 3.87 -7.95
N LYS A 119 -5.97 3.49 -7.18
CA LYS A 119 -4.75 4.28 -6.97
C LYS A 119 -3.53 3.39 -7.08
N ASP A 120 -2.44 3.94 -7.60
CA ASP A 120 -1.22 3.19 -7.94
C ASP A 120 0.03 3.72 -7.19
N PRO A 121 0.13 3.53 -5.88
CA PRO A 121 1.32 3.95 -5.13
C PRO A 121 2.46 2.93 -5.22
N THR A 122 3.52 3.14 -4.42
CA THR A 122 4.73 2.30 -4.43
C THR A 122 5.19 1.98 -3.02
N ILE A 123 5.66 0.75 -2.82
CA ILE A 123 6.44 0.34 -1.63
C ILE A 123 7.91 0.29 -2.03
N GLN A 124 8.77 0.86 -1.20
CA GLN A 124 10.24 0.82 -1.38
C GLN A 124 10.88 -0.07 -0.32
N VAL A 125 11.78 -0.96 -0.74
CA VAL A 125 12.55 -1.83 0.15
C VAL A 125 14.04 -1.70 -0.20
N PRO A 126 14.92 -1.38 0.75
CA PRO A 126 14.63 -1.03 2.14
C PRO A 126 14.03 0.38 2.27
N GLN A 127 13.61 0.75 3.46
CA GLN A 127 13.10 2.08 3.75
C GLN A 127 14.11 3.15 3.32
N PRO A 128 13.63 4.28 2.77
CA PRO A 128 14.50 5.41 2.44
C PRO A 128 15.18 6.01 3.66
#